data_1458eda1c4af8c6a92e665a3cb3a649e
#
_entry.id   1458eda1c4af8c6a92e665a3cb3a649e
#
_cell.length_a   1.000
_cell.length_b   1.000
_cell.length_c   1.000
_cell.angle_alpha   90.00
_cell.angle_beta   90.00
_cell.angle_gamma   90.00
#
_symmetry.space_group_name_H-M   'P 1'
#
loop_
_entity.id
_entity.type
_entity.pdbx_description
1 polymer ?
#
loop_
_entity_poly.entity_id
_entity_poly.type
_entity_poly.pdbx_seq_one_letter_code
_entity_poly.pdbx_strand_id
1 'polypeptide(L)' 'MNTLKERVISYNKEVKAALQAIYNDLNHGQRKKLLRNPAIRAMFERYGVETDEK' A
#
# COMPACT_ATOMS: atom_id res chain seq x y z
N MET A 1 28.19 3.04 4.04
CA MET A 1 27.94 3.49 2.76
C MET A 1 26.57 3.18 2.29
N ASN A 2 26.07 4.01 1.51
CA ASN A 2 24.74 3.81 1.11
C ASN A 2 24.67 2.63 0.25
N THR A 3 23.59 2.01 0.23
CA THR A 3 23.51 0.76 -0.40
C THR A 3 22.20 0.64 -1.10
N LEU A 4 22.09 -0.41 -1.90
CA LEU A 4 20.83 -0.74 -2.52
C LEU A 4 19.76 -0.91 -1.47
N LYS A 5 20.14 -1.39 -0.30
CA LYS A 5 19.21 -1.62 0.78
C LYS A 5 18.54 -0.32 1.22
N GLU A 6 19.30 0.75 1.35
CA GLU A 6 18.73 2.05 1.71
C GLU A 6 17.79 2.57 0.64
N ARG A 7 18.15 2.38 -0.62
CA ARG A 7 17.30 2.79 -1.72
C ARG A 7 16.01 2.02 -1.74
N VAL A 8 16.07 0.73 -1.46
CA VAL A 8 14.89 -0.11 -1.43
C VAL A 8 13.94 0.33 -0.32
N ILE A 9 14.50 0.62 0.85
CA ILE A 9 13.69 1.08 1.98
C ILE A 9 13.00 2.40 1.65
N SER A 10 13.74 3.33 1.05
CA SER A 10 13.20 4.62 0.66
C SER A 10 12.08 4.45 -0.37
N TYR A 11 12.33 3.60 -1.35
CA TYR A 11 11.35 3.32 -2.39
C TYR A 11 10.08 2.73 -1.79
N ASN A 12 10.24 1.80 -0.86
CA ASN A 12 9.09 1.17 -0.21
C ASN A 12 8.26 2.17 0.57
N LYS A 13 8.90 3.13 1.22
CA LYS A 13 8.19 4.18 1.92
C LYS A 13 7.38 5.04 0.97
N GLU A 14 7.95 5.36 -0.18
CA GLU A 14 7.24 6.14 -1.18
C GLU A 14 6.04 5.39 -1.74
N VAL A 15 6.23 4.11 -2.03
CA VAL A 15 5.15 3.28 -2.54
C VAL A 15 4.05 3.16 -1.50
N LYS A 16 4.43 2.93 -0.24
CA LYS A 16 3.45 2.84 0.83
C LYS A 16 2.65 4.14 0.94
N ALA A 17 3.33 5.27 0.91
CA ALA A 17 2.66 6.56 1.02
C ALA A 17 1.70 6.79 -0.14
N ALA A 18 2.10 6.41 -1.34
CA ALA A 18 1.25 6.56 -2.51
C ALA A 18 0.02 5.66 -2.41
N LEU A 19 0.22 4.42 -2.01
CA LEU A 19 -0.89 3.48 -1.86
C LEU A 19 -1.83 3.94 -0.76
N GLN A 20 -1.29 4.43 0.34
CA GLN A 20 -2.10 4.92 1.44
C GLN A 20 -2.93 6.13 1.01
N ALA A 21 -2.34 7.04 0.25
CA ALA A 21 -3.05 8.21 -0.23
C ALA A 21 -4.18 7.82 -1.17
N ILE A 22 -3.93 6.90 -2.07
CA ILE A 22 -4.95 6.40 -2.98
C ILE A 22 -6.09 5.75 -2.19
N TYR A 23 -5.74 4.91 -1.24
CA TYR A 23 -6.72 4.21 -0.43
C TYR A 23 -7.57 5.21 0.36
N ASN A 24 -6.93 6.21 0.96
CA ASN A 24 -7.65 7.21 1.75
C ASN A 24 -8.61 8.04 0.90
N ASP A 25 -8.31 8.18 -0.38
CA ASP A 25 -9.14 8.96 -1.29
C ASP A 25 -10.36 8.18 -1.77
N LEU A 26 -10.40 6.87 -1.56
CA LEU A 26 -11.51 6.04 -1.98
C LEU A 26 -12.61 6.03 -0.92
N ASN A 27 -13.86 5.88 -1.36
CA ASN A 27 -14.94 5.69 -0.40
C ASN A 27 -14.99 4.22 0.03
N HIS A 28 -15.86 3.93 1.00
CA HIS A 28 -15.93 2.61 1.59
C HIS A 28 -16.21 1.51 0.56
N GLY A 29 -17.16 1.75 -0.33
CA GLY A 29 -17.49 0.77 -1.35
C GLY A 29 -16.35 0.51 -2.31
N GLN A 30 -15.62 1.56 -2.67
CA GLN A 30 -14.47 1.42 -3.55
C GLN A 30 -13.34 0.67 -2.87
N ARG A 31 -13.13 0.93 -1.59
CA ARG A 31 -12.11 0.22 -0.81
C ARG A 31 -12.39 -1.27 -0.76
N LYS A 32 -13.63 -1.63 -0.50
CA LYS A 32 -14.02 -3.04 -0.47
C LYS A 32 -13.77 -3.70 -1.81
N LYS A 33 -14.16 -3.03 -2.87
CA LYS A 33 -13.99 -3.56 -4.21
C LYS A 33 -12.52 -3.77 -4.55
N LEU A 34 -11.69 -2.82 -4.16
CA LEU A 34 -10.25 -2.90 -4.38
C LEU A 34 -9.67 -4.09 -3.64
N LEU A 35 -10.04 -4.27 -2.39
CA LEU A 35 -9.48 -5.33 -1.56
C LEU A 35 -10.01 -6.73 -1.88
N ARG A 36 -11.00 -6.81 -2.75
CA ARG A 36 -11.45 -8.10 -3.27
C ARG A 36 -10.41 -8.73 -4.18
N ASN A 37 -9.58 -7.91 -4.80
CA ASN A 37 -8.54 -8.42 -5.68
C ASN A 37 -7.39 -8.93 -4.81
N PRO A 38 -7.11 -10.24 -4.85
CA PRO A 38 -6.06 -10.79 -3.97
C PRO A 38 -4.68 -10.24 -4.26
N ALA A 39 -4.40 -9.85 -5.49
CA ALA A 39 -3.11 -9.26 -5.83
C ALA A 39 -2.95 -7.89 -5.18
N ILE A 40 -3.99 -7.08 -5.22
CA ILE A 40 -3.99 -5.77 -4.59
C ILE A 40 -3.88 -5.91 -3.08
N ARG A 41 -4.65 -6.82 -2.52
CA ARG A 41 -4.62 -7.06 -1.10
C ARG A 41 -3.25 -7.49 -0.62
N ALA A 42 -2.62 -8.40 -1.36
CA ALA A 42 -1.27 -8.86 -1.03
C ALA A 42 -0.27 -7.71 -1.09
N MET A 43 -0.42 -6.82 -2.07
CA MET A 43 0.45 -5.67 -2.20
C MET A 43 0.31 -4.73 -1.01
N PHE A 44 -0.91 -4.48 -0.59
CA PHE A 44 -1.16 -3.62 0.57
C PHE A 44 -0.54 -4.22 1.83
N GLU A 45 -0.67 -5.54 2.02
CA GLU A 45 -0.07 -6.21 3.16
C GLU A 45 1.45 -6.15 3.09
N ARG A 46 1.98 -6.32 1.90
CA ARG A 46 3.43 -6.32 1.72
C ARG A 46 4.04 -4.97 2.09
N TYR A 47 3.38 -3.89 1.75
CA TYR A 47 3.89 -2.55 2.03
C TYR A 47 3.40 -1.98 3.35
N GLY A 48 2.55 -2.71 4.05
CA GLY A 48 2.07 -2.28 5.36
C GLY A 48 1.07 -1.14 5.28
N VAL A 49 0.31 -1.06 4.20
CA VAL A 49 -0.71 -0.03 4.06
C VAL A 49 -1.84 -0.33 5.03
N GLU A 50 -2.29 0.68 5.76
CA GLU A 50 -3.38 0.52 6.71
C GLU A 50 -4.71 0.54 5.99
N THR A 51 -5.57 -0.41 6.33
CA THR A 51 -6.89 -0.49 5.73
C THR A 51 -7.95 -0.64 6.80
N ASP A 52 -9.14 -0.14 6.53
CA ASP A 52 -10.27 -0.27 7.44
C ASP A 52 -10.93 -1.63 7.33
N GLU A 53 -10.72 -2.29 6.22
CA GLU A 53 -11.40 -3.55 5.94
C GLU A 53 -10.61 -4.71 6.52
N LYS A 54 -11.25 -5.58 7.21
CA LYS A 54 -10.60 -6.75 7.81
C LYS A 54 -11.23 -8.01 7.32
#